data_5659a00813a02d59e0dd3e3167d2ecbc
#
_entry.id   5659a00813a02d59e0dd3e3167d2ecbc
#
_cell.length_a   1.000
_cell.length_b   1.000
_cell.length_c   1.000
_cell.angle_alpha   90.00
_cell.angle_beta   90.00
_cell.angle_gamma   90.00
#
_symmetry.space_group_name_H-M   'P 1'
#
loop_
_entity.id
_entity.type
_entity.pdbx_description
1 polymer ?
#
loop_
_entity_poly.entity_id
_entity_poly.type
_entity_poly.pdbx_seq_one_letter_code
_entity_poly.pdbx_strand_id
1 'polypeptide(L)'
;GVLEFDVVRNGEAIGTHTYRFDRLAGRTKVRIKTEINFRLFFISVYLFEHKSTEVWQGDKLYSLESITNENGTPVKLQVYQVEDALMVHGADGNHTVEREIIPASLWNRLILDRSQTLATISGNVKKFKVEYVGAEKLKVRGKKVTTQHFQLTGEFQRELWYDKNDVLVGVRFEASDGSTVAYVLR
;
A
#
# COMPACT_ATOMS: atom_id res chain seq x y z
N GLY A 1 4.00 15.35 -6.25
CA GLY A 1 2.58 15.20 -5.90
C GLY A 1 2.39 14.57 -4.52
N VAL A 2 1.21 14.74 -3.93
CA VAL A 2 0.86 14.18 -2.63
C VAL A 2 -0.55 13.60 -2.67
N LEU A 3 -0.74 12.40 -2.11
CA LEU A 3 -2.03 11.81 -1.79
C LEU A 3 -2.08 11.59 -0.27
N GLU A 4 -3.10 12.09 0.39
CA GLU A 4 -3.32 11.94 1.83
C GLU A 4 -4.66 11.27 2.09
N PHE A 5 -4.64 10.22 2.90
CA PHE A 5 -5.83 9.45 3.27
C PHE A 5 -6.03 9.49 4.78
N ASP A 6 -7.29 9.57 5.20
CA ASP A 6 -7.67 9.14 6.54
C ASP A 6 -7.69 7.62 6.59
N VAL A 7 -7.10 7.04 7.63
CA VAL A 7 -7.28 5.62 7.97
C VAL A 7 -8.46 5.52 8.92
N VAL A 8 -9.50 4.83 8.47
CA VAL A 8 -10.79 4.73 9.18
C VAL A 8 -11.03 3.27 9.56
N ARG A 9 -11.34 3.02 10.84
CA ARG A 9 -11.69 1.69 11.35
C ARG A 9 -13.11 1.72 11.85
N ASN A 10 -13.97 0.85 11.27
CA ASN A 10 -15.40 0.79 11.59
C ASN A 10 -16.08 2.20 11.61
N GLY A 11 -15.70 3.06 10.65
CA GLY A 11 -16.24 4.42 10.54
C GLY A 11 -15.55 5.50 11.39
N GLU A 12 -14.59 5.15 12.24
CA GLU A 12 -13.83 6.07 13.08
C GLU A 12 -12.42 6.30 12.54
N ALA A 13 -12.00 7.57 12.43
CA ALA A 13 -10.65 7.90 12.00
C ALA A 13 -9.63 7.56 13.08
N ILE A 14 -8.66 6.71 12.74
CA ILE A 14 -7.63 6.21 13.67
C ILE A 14 -6.22 6.57 13.25
N GLY A 15 -6.03 7.20 12.10
CA GLY A 15 -4.71 7.53 11.59
C GLY A 15 -4.71 8.12 10.19
N THR A 16 -3.53 8.14 9.60
CA THR A 16 -3.28 8.71 8.27
C THR A 16 -2.39 7.80 7.44
N HIS A 17 -2.57 7.87 6.13
CA HIS A 17 -1.71 7.23 5.14
C HIS A 17 -1.38 8.23 4.04
N THR A 18 -0.11 8.41 3.71
CA THR A 18 0.34 9.45 2.79
C THR A 18 1.31 8.88 1.76
N TYR A 19 1.13 9.27 0.50
CA TYR A 19 2.11 9.09 -0.58
C TYR A 19 2.66 10.45 -1.01
N ARG A 20 3.99 10.55 -1.13
CA ARG A 20 4.69 11.72 -1.70
C ARG A 20 5.51 11.29 -2.90
N PHE A 21 5.20 11.87 -4.05
CA PHE A 21 5.81 11.54 -5.35
C PHE A 21 6.78 12.64 -5.77
N ASP A 22 8.03 12.26 -6.00
CA ASP A 22 9.06 13.10 -6.59
C ASP A 22 9.55 12.46 -7.89
N ARG A 23 9.52 13.23 -8.97
CA ARG A 23 10.02 12.78 -10.28
C ARG A 23 11.32 13.52 -10.59
N LEU A 24 12.39 12.80 -10.84
CA LEU A 24 13.72 13.31 -11.12
C LEU A 24 14.43 12.42 -12.16
N ALA A 25 14.85 13.02 -13.29
CA ALA A 25 15.74 12.40 -14.27
C ALA A 25 15.33 10.96 -14.66
N GLY A 26 14.07 10.72 -15.03
CA GLY A 26 13.56 9.42 -15.47
C GLY A 26 13.29 8.42 -14.35
N ARG A 27 13.40 8.84 -13.10
CA ARG A 27 13.06 8.05 -11.91
C ARG A 27 11.89 8.68 -11.17
N THR A 28 11.07 7.82 -10.56
CA THR A 28 10.01 8.23 -9.63
C THR A 28 10.37 7.72 -8.25
N LYS A 29 10.49 8.63 -7.29
CA LYS A 29 10.65 8.31 -5.87
C LYS A 29 9.32 8.50 -5.18
N VAL A 30 8.86 7.48 -4.46
CA VAL A 30 7.61 7.50 -3.70
C VAL A 30 7.93 7.26 -2.23
N ARG A 31 7.63 8.24 -1.39
CA ARG A 31 7.71 8.11 0.06
C ARG A 31 6.31 7.84 0.59
N ILE A 32 6.19 6.78 1.35
CA ILE A 32 4.92 6.29 1.90
C ILE A 32 5.03 6.34 3.43
N LYS A 33 4.01 6.87 4.07
CA LYS A 33 3.93 6.92 5.53
C LYS A 33 2.53 6.54 5.99
N THR A 34 2.45 5.61 6.93
CA THR A 34 1.23 5.24 7.63
C THR A 34 1.43 5.44 9.12
N GLU A 35 0.53 6.14 9.77
CA GLU A 35 0.52 6.35 11.21
C GLU A 35 -0.86 6.02 11.74
N ILE A 36 -0.94 5.05 12.65
CA ILE A 36 -2.19 4.64 13.31
C ILE A 36 -1.97 4.68 14.82
N ASN A 37 -2.89 5.33 15.51
CA ASN A 37 -2.97 5.34 16.96
C ASN A 37 -4.43 5.08 17.35
N PHE A 38 -4.76 3.82 17.54
CA PHE A 38 -6.08 3.44 18.00
C PHE A 38 -6.11 3.46 19.52
N ARG A 39 -7.04 4.24 20.06
CA ARG A 39 -7.27 4.40 21.50
C ARG A 39 -8.62 3.85 21.88
N LEU A 40 -8.66 3.16 23.01
CA LEU A 40 -9.89 2.80 23.68
C LEU A 40 -9.98 3.64 24.99
N PHE A 41 -10.96 4.53 25.05
CA PHE A 41 -11.03 5.60 26.05
C PHE A 41 -9.78 6.52 25.96
N PHE A 42 -8.94 6.51 26.97
CA PHE A 42 -7.69 7.30 26.98
C PHE A 42 -6.43 6.44 26.87
N ILE A 43 -6.60 5.12 26.68
CA ILE A 43 -5.50 4.15 26.59
C ILE A 43 -5.21 3.83 25.12
N SER A 44 -3.95 4.00 24.71
CA SER A 44 -3.47 3.55 23.40
C SER A 44 -3.38 2.04 23.40
N VAL A 45 -4.21 1.37 22.59
CA VAL A 45 -4.27 -0.10 22.51
C VAL A 45 -3.60 -0.66 21.26
N TYR A 46 -3.35 0.20 20.25
CA TYR A 46 -2.64 -0.19 19.03
C TYR A 46 -1.90 1.02 18.45
N LEU A 47 -0.60 0.85 18.28
CA LEU A 47 0.29 1.81 17.63
C LEU A 47 0.94 1.14 16.42
N PHE A 48 0.80 1.79 15.27
CA PHE A 48 1.43 1.33 14.04
C PHE A 48 2.04 2.50 13.30
N GLU A 49 3.30 2.39 12.96
CA GLU A 49 4.02 3.32 12.11
C GLU A 49 4.75 2.56 11.02
N HIS A 50 4.46 2.90 9.77
CA HIS A 50 5.15 2.35 8.61
C HIS A 50 5.70 3.50 7.77
N LYS A 51 6.97 3.42 7.44
CA LYS A 51 7.64 4.33 6.51
C LYS A 51 8.32 3.51 5.44
N SER A 52 8.07 3.82 4.19
CA SER A 52 8.80 3.22 3.08
C SER A 52 9.19 4.24 2.03
N THR A 53 10.24 3.92 1.31
CA THR A 53 10.70 4.67 0.14
C THR A 53 10.89 3.70 -1.00
N GLU A 54 10.17 3.93 -2.08
CA GLU A 54 10.30 3.21 -3.34
C GLU A 54 10.99 4.10 -4.36
N VAL A 55 11.90 3.53 -5.13
CA VAL A 55 12.49 4.17 -6.31
C VAL A 55 12.15 3.33 -7.52
N TRP A 56 11.54 3.96 -8.52
CA TRP A 56 11.09 3.35 -9.75
C TRP A 56 11.85 3.88 -10.96
N GLN A 57 12.12 3.02 -11.92
CA GLN A 57 12.68 3.37 -13.23
C GLN A 57 11.70 2.89 -14.31
N GLY A 58 10.95 3.82 -14.90
CA GLY A 58 9.76 3.47 -15.66
C GLY A 58 8.76 2.70 -14.80
N ASP A 59 8.32 1.54 -15.30
CA ASP A 59 7.35 0.67 -14.62
C ASP A 59 7.99 -0.40 -13.72
N LYS A 60 9.31 -0.35 -13.54
CA LYS A 60 10.07 -1.33 -12.77
C LYS A 60 10.58 -0.75 -11.47
N LEU A 61 10.39 -1.49 -10.38
CA LEU A 61 10.96 -1.15 -9.09
C LEU A 61 12.49 -1.25 -9.17
N TYR A 62 13.19 -0.21 -8.73
CA TYR A 62 14.66 -0.18 -8.61
C TYR A 62 15.10 -0.51 -7.18
N SER A 63 14.46 0.08 -6.19
CA SER A 63 14.69 -0.24 -4.77
C SER A 63 13.46 0.07 -3.92
N LEU A 64 13.35 -0.62 -2.78
CA LEU A 64 12.39 -0.35 -1.74
C LEU A 64 13.07 -0.52 -0.40
N GLU A 65 12.93 0.45 0.48
CA GLU A 65 13.33 0.37 1.88
C GLU A 65 12.12 0.67 2.75
N SER A 66 11.90 -0.14 3.77
CA SER A 66 10.86 0.14 4.74
C SER A 66 11.31 -0.12 6.18
N ILE A 67 10.69 0.62 7.09
CA ILE A 67 10.72 0.36 8.52
C ILE A 67 9.30 0.42 9.05
N THR A 68 8.91 -0.61 9.76
CA THR A 68 7.59 -0.72 10.37
C THR A 68 7.77 -0.92 11.87
N ASN A 69 7.04 -0.15 12.64
CA ASN A 69 6.98 -0.32 14.09
C ASN A 69 5.53 -0.60 14.47
N GLU A 70 5.28 -1.80 14.96
CA GLU A 70 4.00 -2.22 15.49
C GLU A 70 4.14 -2.48 16.97
N ASN A 71 3.47 -1.64 17.79
CA ASN A 71 3.52 -1.73 19.25
C ASN A 71 4.94 -1.79 19.85
N GLY A 72 5.90 -1.07 19.24
CA GLY A 72 7.27 -0.98 19.72
C GLY A 72 8.26 -1.99 19.11
N THR A 73 7.82 -2.90 18.24
CA THR A 73 8.71 -3.88 17.59
C THR A 73 9.06 -3.43 16.17
N PRO A 74 10.31 -3.02 15.88
CA PRO A 74 10.71 -2.58 14.56
C PRO A 74 10.99 -3.77 13.63
N VAL A 75 10.47 -3.67 12.39
CA VAL A 75 10.77 -4.59 11.28
C VAL A 75 11.32 -3.77 10.13
N LYS A 76 12.43 -4.20 9.55
CA LYS A 76 13.08 -3.56 8.40
C LYS A 76 13.01 -4.46 7.19
N LEU A 77 12.81 -3.84 6.04
CA LEU A 77 12.84 -4.48 4.73
C LEU A 77 13.73 -3.68 3.80
N GLN A 78 14.56 -4.36 3.04
CA GLN A 78 15.38 -3.77 1.99
C GLN A 78 15.25 -4.60 0.73
N VAL A 79 14.95 -3.95 -0.38
CA VAL A 79 14.82 -4.55 -1.71
C VAL A 79 15.61 -3.72 -2.70
N TYR A 80 16.42 -4.35 -3.54
CA TYR A 80 17.21 -3.68 -4.56
C TYR A 80 17.47 -4.57 -5.77
N GLN A 81 17.67 -3.93 -6.90
CA GLN A 81 17.96 -4.62 -8.15
C GLN A 81 19.34 -5.27 -8.12
N VAL A 82 19.39 -6.54 -8.52
CA VAL A 82 20.62 -7.30 -8.80
C VAL A 82 20.42 -7.99 -10.15
N GLU A 83 21.17 -7.58 -11.16
CA GLU A 83 20.99 -8.09 -12.52
C GLU A 83 19.53 -7.99 -13.00
N ASP A 84 18.91 -9.10 -13.38
CA ASP A 84 17.53 -9.17 -13.85
C ASP A 84 16.51 -9.54 -12.76
N ALA A 85 16.89 -9.46 -11.49
CA ALA A 85 16.05 -9.79 -10.34
C ALA A 85 16.05 -8.68 -9.30
N LEU A 86 15.20 -8.81 -8.29
CA LEU A 86 15.25 -8.04 -7.06
C LEU A 86 15.72 -8.94 -5.91
N MET A 87 16.74 -8.49 -5.20
CA MET A 87 17.15 -9.09 -3.93
C MET A 87 16.30 -8.51 -2.81
N VAL A 88 15.74 -9.38 -1.98
CA VAL A 88 14.90 -9.03 -0.83
C VAL A 88 15.61 -9.45 0.45
N HIS A 89 15.85 -8.50 1.36
CA HIS A 89 16.32 -8.73 2.72
C HIS A 89 15.19 -8.36 3.69
N GLY A 90 14.55 -9.35 4.25
CA GLY A 90 13.45 -9.20 5.19
C GLY A 90 13.69 -9.91 6.52
N ALA A 91 12.74 -9.79 7.44
CA ALA A 91 12.83 -10.43 8.75
C ALA A 91 12.87 -11.96 8.68
N ASP A 92 12.23 -12.55 7.65
CA ASP A 92 12.15 -13.99 7.43
C ASP A 92 13.31 -14.55 6.58
N GLY A 93 14.33 -13.74 6.29
CA GLY A 93 15.51 -14.12 5.52
C GLY A 93 15.63 -13.38 4.19
N ASN A 94 16.57 -13.87 3.36
CA ASN A 94 16.91 -13.27 2.08
C ASN A 94 16.47 -14.18 0.94
N HIS A 95 15.91 -13.59 -0.11
CA HIS A 95 15.52 -14.30 -1.33
C HIS A 95 15.48 -13.33 -2.52
N THR A 96 15.34 -13.88 -3.72
CA THR A 96 15.17 -13.11 -4.94
C THR A 96 13.73 -13.22 -5.44
N VAL A 97 13.25 -12.15 -6.08
CA VAL A 97 11.95 -12.13 -6.75
C VAL A 97 12.12 -11.59 -8.16
N GLU A 98 11.10 -11.83 -8.99
CA GLU A 98 11.08 -11.35 -10.37
C GLU A 98 11.13 -9.83 -10.45
N ARG A 99 11.79 -9.33 -11.49
CA ARG A 99 12.01 -7.89 -11.73
C ARG A 99 10.70 -7.10 -11.92
N GLU A 100 9.66 -7.77 -12.40
CA GLU A 100 8.34 -7.20 -12.73
C GLU A 100 7.37 -7.19 -11.54
N ILE A 101 7.78 -7.69 -10.38
CA ILE A 101 6.90 -7.71 -9.20
C ILE A 101 6.55 -6.28 -8.75
N ILE A 102 5.31 -6.07 -8.38
CA ILE A 102 4.81 -4.79 -7.87
C ILE A 102 4.66 -4.90 -6.36
N PRO A 103 5.20 -3.95 -5.57
CA PRO A 103 4.95 -3.89 -4.13
C PRO A 103 3.49 -3.65 -3.79
N ALA A 104 3.06 -4.18 -2.65
CA ALA A 104 1.70 -4.04 -2.12
C ALA A 104 1.39 -2.63 -1.58
N SER A 105 2.02 -1.61 -2.13
CA SER A 105 1.81 -0.20 -1.75
C SER A 105 0.57 0.45 -2.38
N LEU A 106 -0.05 -0.21 -3.37
CA LEU A 106 -1.35 0.09 -3.97
C LEU A 106 -1.46 1.35 -4.85
N TRP A 107 -0.57 2.32 -4.72
CA TRP A 107 -0.63 3.54 -5.54
C TRP A 107 -0.40 3.27 -7.04
N ASN A 108 0.36 2.22 -7.36
CA ASN A 108 0.67 1.83 -8.74
C ASN A 108 -0.41 0.86 -9.25
N ARG A 109 -1.23 1.35 -10.17
CA ARG A 109 -2.34 0.58 -10.73
C ARG A 109 -1.88 -0.69 -11.48
N LEU A 110 -0.61 -0.79 -11.87
CA LEU A 110 -0.05 -2.00 -12.49
C LEU A 110 -0.20 -3.26 -11.62
N ILE A 111 -0.47 -3.12 -10.33
CA ILE A 111 -0.79 -4.26 -9.45
C ILE A 111 -2.01 -5.03 -9.96
N LEU A 112 -2.95 -4.37 -10.64
CA LEU A 112 -4.16 -5.00 -11.18
C LEU A 112 -3.88 -5.95 -12.35
N ASP A 113 -2.71 -5.83 -12.98
CA ASP A 113 -2.27 -6.69 -14.09
C ASP A 113 -1.35 -7.83 -13.58
N ARG A 114 -1.31 -8.06 -12.28
CA ARG A 114 -0.44 -9.05 -11.64
C ARG A 114 -1.26 -10.11 -10.89
N SER A 115 -0.62 -11.24 -10.63
CA SER A 115 -1.14 -12.34 -9.79
C SER A 115 -0.34 -12.52 -8.49
N GLN A 116 0.74 -11.72 -8.34
CA GLN A 116 1.61 -11.73 -7.17
C GLN A 116 2.05 -10.31 -6.83
N THR A 117 2.23 -10.04 -5.53
CA THR A 117 2.74 -8.79 -5.02
C THR A 117 3.78 -9.03 -3.93
N LEU A 118 4.67 -8.06 -3.73
CA LEU A 118 5.66 -8.07 -2.66
C LEU A 118 5.11 -7.33 -1.45
N ALA A 119 4.94 -8.04 -0.34
CA ALA A 119 4.52 -7.43 0.92
C ALA A 119 5.57 -6.41 1.41
N THR A 120 5.15 -5.17 1.66
CA THR A 120 6.06 -4.05 1.96
C THR A 120 6.59 -4.02 3.39
N ILE A 121 6.15 -4.94 4.23
CA ILE A 121 6.63 -5.11 5.61
C ILE A 121 7.55 -6.33 5.71
N SER A 122 7.07 -7.50 5.29
CA SER A 122 7.81 -8.76 5.42
C SER A 122 8.76 -9.05 4.25
N GLY A 123 8.48 -8.52 3.06
CA GLY A 123 9.16 -8.91 1.82
C GLY A 123 8.70 -10.24 1.25
N ASN A 124 7.65 -10.84 1.78
CA ASN A 124 7.11 -12.10 1.26
C ASN A 124 6.26 -11.85 0.01
N VAL A 125 6.30 -12.80 -0.91
CA VAL A 125 5.45 -12.80 -2.10
C VAL A 125 4.07 -13.32 -1.70
N LYS A 126 3.03 -12.58 -2.10
CA LYS A 126 1.63 -12.91 -1.88
C LYS A 126 0.91 -13.12 -3.20
N LYS A 127 0.22 -14.25 -3.35
CA LYS A 127 -0.59 -14.58 -4.53
C LYS A 127 -2.02 -14.04 -4.37
N PHE A 128 -2.58 -13.52 -5.45
CA PHE A 128 -3.93 -12.99 -5.45
C PHE A 128 -4.57 -13.06 -6.84
N LYS A 129 -5.87 -12.87 -6.88
CA LYS A 129 -6.66 -12.70 -8.10
C LYS A 129 -7.30 -11.33 -8.07
N VAL A 130 -7.48 -10.73 -9.25
CA VAL A 130 -8.12 -9.44 -9.44
C VAL A 130 -9.46 -9.65 -10.12
N GLU A 131 -10.50 -9.03 -9.58
CA GLU A 131 -11.83 -8.95 -10.16
C GLU A 131 -12.23 -7.50 -10.33
N TYR A 132 -12.69 -7.13 -11.52
CA TYR A 132 -13.33 -5.84 -11.76
C TYR A 132 -14.79 -5.92 -11.31
N VAL A 133 -15.15 -5.17 -10.28
CA VAL A 133 -16.50 -5.16 -9.70
C VAL A 133 -17.45 -4.25 -10.47
N GLY A 134 -16.95 -3.11 -10.95
CA GLY A 134 -17.76 -2.15 -11.71
C GLY A 134 -17.36 -0.70 -11.47
N ALA A 135 -18.11 0.21 -12.14
CA ALA A 135 -17.99 1.64 -11.91
C ALA A 135 -18.81 2.04 -10.68
N GLU A 136 -18.25 2.87 -9.82
CA GLU A 136 -18.88 3.33 -8.59
C GLU A 136 -18.60 4.82 -8.37
N LYS A 137 -19.56 5.53 -7.75
CA LYS A 137 -19.37 6.92 -7.38
C LYS A 137 -18.99 7.02 -5.92
N LEU A 138 -17.76 7.43 -5.65
CA LEU A 138 -17.28 7.72 -4.30
C LEU A 138 -17.29 9.22 -4.03
N LYS A 139 -17.46 9.56 -2.75
CA LYS A 139 -17.24 10.94 -2.29
C LYS A 139 -15.76 11.11 -1.97
N VAL A 140 -15.04 11.84 -2.81
CA VAL A 140 -13.62 12.13 -2.69
C VAL A 140 -13.46 13.64 -2.54
N ARG A 141 -12.81 14.10 -1.48
CA ARG A 141 -12.62 15.54 -1.20
C ARG A 141 -13.93 16.35 -1.28
N GLY A 142 -15.01 15.78 -0.75
CA GLY A 142 -16.34 16.41 -0.76
C GLY A 142 -17.10 16.35 -2.10
N LYS A 143 -16.49 15.85 -3.17
CA LYS A 143 -17.10 15.74 -4.51
C LYS A 143 -17.40 14.29 -4.86
N LYS A 144 -18.47 14.05 -5.64
CA LYS A 144 -18.73 12.72 -6.22
C LYS A 144 -17.82 12.50 -7.42
N VAL A 145 -16.99 11.48 -7.33
CA VAL A 145 -16.03 11.07 -8.37
C VAL A 145 -16.43 9.68 -8.86
N THR A 146 -16.50 9.50 -10.18
CA THR A 146 -16.66 8.16 -10.77
C THR A 146 -15.33 7.42 -10.69
N THR A 147 -15.37 6.22 -10.13
CA THR A 147 -14.22 5.36 -9.90
C THR A 147 -14.43 3.99 -10.52
N GLN A 148 -13.35 3.27 -10.73
CA GLN A 148 -13.34 1.85 -11.05
C GLN A 148 -13.03 1.07 -9.78
N HIS A 149 -13.90 0.14 -9.42
CA HIS A 149 -13.79 -0.70 -8.24
C HIS A 149 -13.23 -2.06 -8.61
N PHE A 150 -12.20 -2.50 -7.90
CA PHE A 150 -11.54 -3.80 -8.05
C PHE A 150 -11.48 -4.51 -6.71
N GLN A 151 -11.62 -5.84 -6.75
CA GLN A 151 -11.46 -6.70 -5.60
C GLN A 151 -10.26 -7.63 -5.83
N LEU A 152 -9.32 -7.64 -4.87
CA LEU A 152 -8.21 -8.56 -4.80
C LEU A 152 -8.52 -9.63 -3.76
N THR A 153 -8.38 -10.90 -4.13
CA THR A 153 -8.68 -12.07 -3.28
C THR A 153 -7.53 -13.06 -3.30
N GLY A 154 -7.37 -13.84 -2.23
CA GLY A 154 -6.31 -14.82 -2.07
C GLY A 154 -5.48 -14.56 -0.82
N GLU A 155 -4.15 -14.67 -0.92
CA GLU A 155 -3.22 -14.38 0.19
C GLU A 155 -3.10 -12.87 0.47
N PHE A 156 -3.53 -12.04 -0.48
CA PHE A 156 -3.60 -10.59 -0.36
C PHE A 156 -4.99 -10.13 -0.73
N GLN A 157 -5.72 -9.57 0.22
CA GLN A 157 -7.13 -9.18 0.08
C GLN A 157 -7.29 -7.69 0.25
N ARG A 158 -7.81 -7.00 -0.78
CA ARG A 158 -8.07 -5.56 -0.79
C ARG A 158 -9.22 -5.25 -1.74
N GLU A 159 -9.98 -4.25 -1.43
CA GLU A 159 -10.82 -3.54 -2.38
C GLU A 159 -10.17 -2.21 -2.71
N LEU A 160 -10.09 -1.88 -3.98
CA LEU A 160 -9.37 -0.72 -4.51
C LEU A 160 -10.26 0.09 -5.43
N TRP A 161 -10.19 1.39 -5.29
CA TRP A 161 -10.87 2.34 -6.17
C TRP A 161 -9.86 3.27 -6.82
N TYR A 162 -9.88 3.31 -8.14
CA TYR A 162 -9.07 4.23 -8.94
C TYR A 162 -9.97 5.17 -9.71
N ASP A 163 -9.56 6.43 -9.84
CA ASP A 163 -10.26 7.40 -10.67
C ASP A 163 -9.94 7.22 -12.17
N LYS A 164 -10.51 8.07 -13.02
CA LYS A 164 -10.30 8.06 -14.47
C LYS A 164 -8.84 8.32 -14.91
N ASN A 165 -8.00 8.80 -14.03
CA ASN A 165 -6.58 9.09 -14.28
C ASN A 165 -5.67 8.02 -13.63
N ASP A 166 -6.23 6.87 -13.26
CA ASP A 166 -5.53 5.77 -12.57
C ASP A 166 -4.93 6.16 -11.21
N VAL A 167 -5.51 7.19 -10.57
CA VAL A 167 -5.12 7.61 -9.23
C VAL A 167 -5.92 6.82 -8.20
N LEU A 168 -5.22 6.23 -7.24
CA LEU A 168 -5.85 5.56 -6.09
C LEU A 168 -6.64 6.59 -5.27
N VAL A 169 -7.92 6.33 -5.04
CA VAL A 169 -8.80 7.22 -4.28
C VAL A 169 -9.48 6.54 -3.09
N GLY A 170 -9.39 5.23 -3.00
CA GLY A 170 -9.94 4.47 -1.88
C GLY A 170 -9.35 3.08 -1.75
N VAL A 171 -9.25 2.60 -0.52
CA VAL A 171 -8.86 1.23 -0.17
C VAL A 171 -9.79 0.74 0.93
N ARG A 172 -10.16 -0.53 0.93
CA ARG A 172 -10.87 -1.18 2.02
C ARG A 172 -10.35 -2.60 2.21
N PHE A 173 -10.24 -3.03 3.45
CA PHE A 173 -9.88 -4.40 3.79
C PHE A 173 -10.38 -4.76 5.19
N GLU A 174 -10.40 -6.05 5.47
CA GLU A 174 -10.67 -6.59 6.80
C GLU A 174 -9.33 -6.80 7.53
N ALA A 175 -9.21 -6.25 8.73
CA ALA A 175 -8.09 -6.49 9.61
C ALA A 175 -8.20 -7.86 10.28
N SER A 176 -7.11 -8.34 10.91
CA SER A 176 -7.06 -9.66 11.55
C SER A 176 -8.06 -9.86 12.69
N ASP A 177 -8.53 -8.76 13.30
CA ASP A 177 -9.56 -8.76 14.34
C ASP A 177 -11.00 -8.70 13.81
N GLY A 178 -11.18 -8.79 12.46
CA GLY A 178 -12.48 -8.70 11.78
C GLY A 178 -13.01 -7.28 11.60
N SER A 179 -12.29 -6.25 12.02
CA SER A 179 -12.68 -4.87 11.79
C SER A 179 -12.46 -4.45 10.34
N THR A 180 -13.35 -3.61 9.83
CA THR A 180 -13.19 -2.99 8.50
C THR A 180 -12.30 -1.77 8.59
N VAL A 181 -11.22 -1.76 7.81
CA VAL A 181 -10.31 -0.62 7.66
C VAL A 181 -10.46 -0.05 6.26
N ALA A 182 -10.57 1.26 6.16
CA ALA A 182 -10.65 1.98 4.90
C ALA A 182 -9.64 3.13 4.86
N TYR A 183 -9.09 3.38 3.67
CA TYR A 183 -8.33 4.59 3.36
C TYR A 183 -9.23 5.50 2.55
N VAL A 184 -9.50 6.69 3.06
CA VAL A 184 -10.39 7.68 2.46
C VAL A 184 -9.58 8.89 2.07
N LEU A 185 -9.52 9.21 0.77
CA LEU A 185 -8.73 10.33 0.24
C LEU A 185 -9.30 11.67 0.71
N ARG A 186 -8.42 12.48 1.33
CA ARG A 186 -8.70 13.85 1.79
C ARG A 186 -8.82 14.86 0.65
#